data_d26d4aef84dfd7bb6bcb51f65302f5c6
#
_entry.id   d26d4aef84dfd7bb6bcb51f65302f5c6
#
_cell.length_a   1.000
_cell.length_b   1.000
_cell.length_c   1.000
_cell.angle_alpha   90.00
_cell.angle_beta   90.00
_cell.angle_gamma   90.00
#
_symmetry.space_group_name_H-M   'P 1'
#
loop_
_entity.id
_entity.type
_entity.pdbx_description
1 polymer ?
#
loop_
_entity_poly.entity_id
_entity_poly.type
_entity_poly.pdbx_seq_one_letter_code
_entity_poly.pdbx_strand_id
1 'polypeptide(L)'
;MSRTRRFVTLLARLRELHPELADPLPEIRRGHVLLSGIPVTNPAALVPRDGSVALRVQEPLRGERKLQAVLTRFGVGVDGIVAVDVGAAAGGFTFALLHAGAARVYAVDAGHGQLRGSLRQDPRVVVLERTNISALTTALVPESVDLITVDLSYLSVAEAAPQLNRLDIRASARLVALIKPMFELGLPGLPADDRLADAIDHAVRGVVDAGWRDPEWMRSPIAGGRGATEFLLHARRG
;
A
#
# COMPACT_ATOMS: atom_id res chain seq x y z
N MET A 1 51.55 -3.92 -14.57
CA MET A 1 50.47 -4.70 -13.89
C MET A 1 49.68 -3.75 -13.00
N SER A 2 48.43 -3.38 -13.42
CA SER A 2 47.58 -2.44 -12.69
C SER A 2 47.15 -3.06 -11.35
N ARG A 3 47.47 -2.39 -10.25
CA ARG A 3 46.94 -2.77 -8.89
C ARG A 3 45.42 -2.64 -8.96
N THR A 4 44.72 -3.75 -9.10
CA THR A 4 43.24 -3.81 -8.97
C THR A 4 42.87 -3.12 -7.66
N ARG A 5 42.08 -2.04 -7.73
CA ARG A 5 41.64 -1.31 -6.54
C ARG A 5 40.96 -2.29 -5.59
N ARG A 6 41.49 -2.44 -4.39
CA ARG A 6 40.99 -3.37 -3.33
C ARG A 6 39.60 -2.94 -2.83
N PHE A 7 39.26 -1.67 -2.99
CA PHE A 7 37.98 -1.10 -2.59
C PHE A 7 37.33 -0.38 -3.77
N VAL A 8 35.99 -0.45 -3.84
CA VAL A 8 35.15 0.24 -4.80
C VAL A 8 33.97 0.89 -4.06
N THR A 9 33.27 1.83 -4.69
CA THR A 9 32.03 2.36 -4.09
C THR A 9 30.96 1.30 -4.09
N LEU A 10 30.05 1.35 -3.08
CA LEU A 10 28.92 0.45 -3.00
C LEU A 10 28.07 0.47 -4.27
N LEU A 11 27.84 1.68 -4.82
CA LEU A 11 27.10 1.85 -6.09
C LEU A 11 27.80 1.13 -7.26
N ALA A 12 29.12 1.29 -7.40
CA ALA A 12 29.87 0.62 -8.46
C ALA A 12 29.84 -0.90 -8.28
N ARG A 13 29.98 -1.37 -7.03
CA ARG A 13 29.94 -2.80 -6.73
C ARG A 13 28.57 -3.41 -7.02
N LEU A 14 27.50 -2.71 -6.66
CA LEU A 14 26.14 -3.19 -6.91
C LEU A 14 25.82 -3.26 -8.41
N ARG A 15 26.28 -2.30 -9.21
CA ARG A 15 26.18 -2.35 -10.70
C ARG A 15 26.92 -3.54 -11.31
N GLU A 16 28.07 -3.90 -10.73
CA GLU A 16 28.85 -5.07 -11.17
C GLU A 16 28.12 -6.38 -10.86
N LEU A 17 27.49 -6.48 -9.68
CA LEU A 17 26.84 -7.70 -9.20
C LEU A 17 25.42 -7.88 -9.76
N HIS A 18 24.72 -6.78 -10.03
CA HIS A 18 23.33 -6.73 -10.45
C HIS A 18 23.15 -5.89 -11.70
N PRO A 19 23.70 -6.35 -12.85
CA PRO A 19 23.58 -5.62 -14.13
C PRO A 19 22.14 -5.52 -14.64
N GLU A 20 21.24 -6.35 -14.13
CA GLU A 20 19.80 -6.32 -14.39
C GLU A 20 19.08 -5.11 -13.76
N LEU A 21 19.68 -4.45 -12.75
CA LEU A 21 19.12 -3.25 -12.14
C LEU A 21 19.44 -2.02 -12.99
N ALA A 22 18.41 -1.42 -13.58
CA ALA A 22 18.57 -0.20 -14.40
C ALA A 22 19.19 0.95 -13.59
N ASP A 23 18.76 1.16 -12.34
CA ASP A 23 19.35 2.11 -11.38
C ASP A 23 19.39 1.51 -9.96
N PRO A 24 20.58 1.20 -9.43
CA PRO A 24 20.72 0.67 -8.07
C PRO A 24 20.63 1.73 -6.95
N LEU A 25 20.66 3.03 -7.26
CA LEU A 25 20.63 4.10 -6.25
C LEU A 25 19.43 4.04 -5.30
N PRO A 26 18.20 3.84 -5.78
CA PRO A 26 17.04 3.72 -4.92
C PRO A 26 17.18 2.57 -3.93
N GLU A 27 17.71 1.43 -4.36
CA GLU A 27 17.88 0.25 -3.50
C GLU A 27 18.88 0.49 -2.37
N ILE A 28 19.98 1.20 -2.67
CA ILE A 28 20.96 1.59 -1.66
C ILE A 28 20.32 2.57 -0.65
N ARG A 29 19.68 3.63 -1.14
CA ARG A 29 19.10 4.67 -0.28
C ARG A 29 18.01 4.14 0.63
N ARG A 30 17.27 3.13 0.19
CA ARG A 30 16.23 2.44 1.00
C ARG A 30 16.79 1.45 2.01
N GLY A 31 18.12 1.22 2.02
CA GLY A 31 18.77 0.24 2.91
C GLY A 31 18.50 -1.22 2.51
N HIS A 32 18.16 -1.46 1.25
CA HIS A 32 17.97 -2.80 0.70
C HIS A 32 19.29 -3.49 0.35
N VAL A 33 20.40 -2.77 0.40
CA VAL A 33 21.73 -3.32 0.15
C VAL A 33 22.41 -3.65 1.48
N LEU A 34 22.79 -4.91 1.63
CA LEU A 34 23.48 -5.41 2.81
C LEU A 34 24.96 -5.61 2.51
N LEU A 35 25.84 -5.07 3.35
CA LEU A 35 27.25 -5.37 3.40
C LEU A 35 27.49 -6.29 4.62
N SER A 36 27.86 -7.52 4.36
CA SER A 36 28.04 -8.53 5.43
C SER A 36 26.82 -8.62 6.38
N GLY A 37 25.60 -8.55 5.82
CA GLY A 37 24.34 -8.62 6.56
C GLY A 37 23.87 -7.29 7.16
N ILE A 38 24.65 -6.22 7.10
CA ILE A 38 24.30 -4.91 7.67
C ILE A 38 23.79 -3.97 6.55
N PRO A 39 22.62 -3.33 6.70
CA PRO A 39 22.12 -2.37 5.72
C PRO A 39 23.05 -1.17 5.56
N VAL A 40 23.35 -0.79 4.30
CA VAL A 40 24.16 0.38 3.98
C VAL A 40 23.34 1.30 3.05
N THR A 41 23.20 2.56 3.44
CA THR A 41 22.41 3.56 2.70
C THR A 41 23.25 4.58 1.92
N ASN A 42 24.57 4.61 2.15
CA ASN A 42 25.47 5.52 1.47
C ASN A 42 26.02 4.89 0.17
N PRO A 43 25.65 5.38 -1.02
CA PRO A 43 26.14 4.84 -2.29
C PRO A 43 27.65 5.04 -2.52
N ALA A 44 28.26 6.03 -1.84
CA ALA A 44 29.70 6.31 -1.91
C ALA A 44 30.52 5.52 -0.87
N ALA A 45 29.89 4.70 -0.03
CA ALA A 45 30.59 3.86 0.94
C ALA A 45 31.64 2.99 0.20
N LEU A 46 32.87 2.98 0.71
CA LEU A 46 33.92 2.11 0.18
C LEU A 46 33.74 0.69 0.71
N VAL A 47 33.57 -0.26 -0.19
CA VAL A 47 33.38 -1.67 0.11
C VAL A 47 34.50 -2.50 -0.49
N PRO A 48 34.99 -3.56 0.19
CA PRO A 48 35.96 -4.49 -0.40
C PRO A 48 35.36 -5.13 -1.66
N ARG A 49 36.16 -5.33 -2.68
CA ARG A 49 35.71 -6.00 -3.91
C ARG A 49 35.28 -7.46 -3.71
N ASP A 50 35.88 -8.09 -2.74
CA ASP A 50 35.59 -9.46 -2.29
C ASP A 50 34.56 -9.49 -1.13
N GLY A 51 34.09 -8.34 -0.69
CA GLY A 51 33.08 -8.23 0.37
C GLY A 51 31.73 -8.79 -0.05
N SER A 52 31.04 -9.43 0.88
CA SER A 52 29.67 -9.92 0.69
C SER A 52 28.71 -8.73 0.60
N VAL A 53 28.31 -8.40 -0.62
CA VAL A 53 27.24 -7.42 -0.90
C VAL A 53 26.03 -8.20 -1.40
N ALA A 54 24.91 -8.05 -0.71
CA ALA A 54 23.66 -8.72 -1.08
C ALA A 54 22.52 -7.69 -1.21
N LEU A 55 21.64 -7.91 -2.18
CA LEU A 55 20.36 -7.25 -2.24
C LEU A 55 19.39 -7.96 -1.30
N ARG A 56 18.81 -7.19 -0.39
CA ARG A 56 17.71 -7.66 0.44
C ARG A 56 16.46 -7.69 -0.44
N VAL A 57 16.12 -8.83 -0.98
CA VAL A 57 14.80 -9.04 -1.59
C VAL A 57 13.79 -8.94 -0.45
N GLN A 58 13.17 -7.77 -0.31
CA GLN A 58 12.01 -7.67 0.56
C GLN A 58 10.85 -8.32 -0.16
N GLU A 59 10.32 -9.39 0.39
CA GLU A 59 9.04 -9.89 -0.09
C GLU A 59 7.99 -8.78 0.04
N PRO A 60 7.20 -8.55 -1.02
CA PRO A 60 6.12 -7.57 -0.97
C PRO A 60 5.19 -7.87 0.20
N LEU A 61 4.76 -6.81 0.89
CA LEU A 61 3.78 -6.95 1.95
C LEU A 61 2.50 -7.60 1.41
N ARG A 62 1.78 -8.33 2.27
CA ARG A 62 0.50 -8.97 1.89
C ARG A 62 -0.47 -7.94 1.29
N GLY A 63 -0.58 -6.75 1.91
CA GLY A 63 -1.38 -5.64 1.39
C GLY A 63 -0.91 -5.16 0.02
N GLU A 64 0.40 -5.02 -0.19
CA GLU A 64 0.97 -4.61 -1.48
C GLU A 64 0.52 -5.55 -2.61
N ARG A 65 0.64 -6.86 -2.42
CA ARG A 65 0.20 -7.87 -3.40
C ARG A 65 -1.32 -7.84 -3.64
N LYS A 66 -2.12 -7.57 -2.60
CA LYS A 66 -3.58 -7.43 -2.73
C LYS A 66 -3.95 -6.24 -3.59
N LEU A 67 -3.41 -5.06 -3.27
CA LEU A 67 -3.73 -3.85 -4.03
C LEU A 67 -3.23 -3.94 -5.47
N GLN A 68 -2.03 -4.44 -5.70
CA GLN A 68 -1.49 -4.64 -7.04
C GLN A 68 -2.40 -5.53 -7.91
N ALA A 69 -2.98 -6.58 -7.33
CA ALA A 69 -3.93 -7.44 -8.04
C ALA A 69 -5.18 -6.68 -8.50
N VAL A 70 -5.73 -5.78 -7.66
CA VAL A 70 -6.89 -4.93 -7.99
C VAL A 70 -6.53 -3.92 -9.07
N LEU A 71 -5.41 -3.20 -8.89
CA LEU A 71 -4.97 -2.19 -9.86
C LEU A 71 -4.84 -2.81 -11.27
N THR A 72 -4.26 -4.01 -11.34
CA THR A 72 -4.12 -4.76 -12.59
C THR A 72 -5.46 -5.25 -13.13
N ARG A 73 -6.30 -5.87 -12.27
CA ARG A 73 -7.55 -6.51 -12.68
C ARG A 73 -8.57 -5.52 -13.23
N PHE A 74 -8.67 -4.34 -12.62
CA PHE A 74 -9.66 -3.32 -12.98
C PHE A 74 -9.07 -2.12 -13.73
N GLY A 75 -7.79 -2.17 -14.10
CA GLY A 75 -7.13 -1.13 -14.87
C GLY A 75 -7.11 0.23 -14.15
N VAL A 76 -6.87 0.24 -12.83
CA VAL A 76 -6.84 1.47 -12.05
C VAL A 76 -5.50 2.17 -12.24
N GLY A 77 -5.50 3.30 -12.94
CA GLY A 77 -4.31 4.14 -13.12
C GLY A 77 -3.95 4.87 -11.82
N VAL A 78 -2.66 4.87 -11.49
CA VAL A 78 -2.14 5.46 -10.23
C VAL A 78 -1.02 6.48 -10.48
N ASP A 79 -0.55 6.59 -11.70
CA ASP A 79 0.56 7.51 -12.01
C ASP A 79 0.15 8.99 -11.85
N GLY A 80 0.94 9.73 -11.07
CA GLY A 80 0.77 11.15 -10.82
C GLY A 80 -0.42 11.55 -9.93
N ILE A 81 -1.19 10.59 -9.34
CA ILE A 81 -2.41 10.88 -8.57
C ILE A 81 -2.15 11.19 -7.10
N VAL A 82 -3.17 11.78 -6.47
CA VAL A 82 -3.30 11.92 -5.01
C VAL A 82 -4.17 10.78 -4.47
N ALA A 83 -3.62 10.00 -3.55
CA ALA A 83 -4.32 8.87 -2.94
C ALA A 83 -4.46 9.03 -1.41
N VAL A 84 -5.52 8.44 -0.86
CA VAL A 84 -5.72 8.27 0.60
C VAL A 84 -5.77 6.78 0.90
N ASP A 85 -4.88 6.30 1.75
CA ASP A 85 -4.81 4.89 2.20
C ASP A 85 -5.34 4.80 3.63
N VAL A 86 -6.58 4.36 3.79
CA VAL A 86 -7.30 4.28 5.07
C VAL A 86 -7.13 2.88 5.67
N GLY A 87 -6.46 2.81 6.81
CA GLY A 87 -6.02 1.58 7.44
C GLY A 87 -4.62 1.17 6.96
N ALA A 88 -3.71 2.15 6.84
CA ALA A 88 -2.38 1.93 6.26
C ALA A 88 -1.54 0.87 6.99
N ALA A 89 -1.68 0.73 8.31
CA ALA A 89 -0.93 -0.21 9.15
C ALA A 89 0.57 -0.21 8.83
N ALA A 90 1.16 -1.33 8.41
CA ALA A 90 2.55 -1.43 8.01
C ALA A 90 2.87 -0.76 6.66
N GLY A 91 1.86 -0.30 5.92
CA GLY A 91 2.00 0.42 4.66
C GLY A 91 1.94 -0.44 3.39
N GLY A 92 1.25 -1.58 3.43
CA GLY A 92 1.18 -2.46 2.26
C GLY A 92 0.53 -1.79 1.05
N PHE A 93 -0.63 -1.17 1.24
CA PHE A 93 -1.31 -0.44 0.17
C PHE A 93 -0.55 0.84 -0.20
N THR A 94 -0.03 1.57 0.78
CA THR A 94 0.84 2.73 0.57
C THR A 94 2.03 2.40 -0.35
N PHE A 95 2.74 1.27 -0.12
CA PHE A 95 3.82 0.81 -1.00
C PHE A 95 3.35 0.55 -2.43
N ALA A 96 2.23 -0.15 -2.59
CA ALA A 96 1.68 -0.44 -3.92
C ALA A 96 1.34 0.84 -4.69
N LEU A 97 0.73 1.83 -4.02
CA LEU A 97 0.42 3.13 -4.61
C LEU A 97 1.68 3.88 -5.05
N LEU A 98 2.70 3.94 -4.20
CA LEU A 98 3.96 4.61 -4.52
C LEU A 98 4.73 3.92 -5.66
N HIS A 99 4.73 2.58 -5.70
CA HIS A 99 5.34 1.80 -6.79
C HIS A 99 4.59 1.98 -8.10
N ALA A 100 3.27 2.16 -8.05
CA ALA A 100 2.44 2.44 -9.22
C ALA A 100 2.47 3.92 -9.68
N GLY A 101 3.29 4.78 -9.03
CA GLY A 101 3.55 6.14 -9.48
C GLY A 101 2.72 7.23 -8.79
N ALA A 102 2.03 6.95 -7.66
CA ALA A 102 1.29 7.99 -6.94
C ALA A 102 2.19 9.19 -6.59
N ALA A 103 1.72 10.41 -6.87
CA ALA A 103 2.43 11.65 -6.55
C ALA A 103 2.34 11.97 -5.05
N ARG A 104 1.22 11.62 -4.41
CA ARG A 104 0.98 11.84 -2.98
C ARG A 104 0.14 10.71 -2.42
N VAL A 105 0.51 10.23 -1.21
CA VAL A 105 -0.28 9.25 -0.45
C VAL A 105 -0.47 9.73 0.98
N TYR A 106 -1.71 9.94 1.39
CA TYR A 106 -2.08 10.17 2.78
C TYR A 106 -2.29 8.82 3.45
N ALA A 107 -1.33 8.38 4.26
CA ALA A 107 -1.37 7.11 4.97
C ALA A 107 -2.05 7.29 6.33
N VAL A 108 -3.31 6.88 6.40
CA VAL A 108 -4.21 7.10 7.55
C VAL A 108 -4.34 5.83 8.36
N ASP A 109 -4.10 5.90 9.67
CA ASP A 109 -4.31 4.77 10.58
C ASP A 109 -4.72 5.24 11.98
N ALA A 110 -5.67 4.54 12.60
CA ALA A 110 -6.07 4.79 13.99
C ALA A 110 -4.98 4.39 14.99
N GLY A 111 -4.11 3.46 14.62
CA GLY A 111 -2.93 3.04 15.39
C GLY A 111 -1.77 4.01 15.30
N HIS A 112 -0.66 3.63 15.91
CA HIS A 112 0.54 4.44 15.94
C HIS A 112 1.81 3.57 15.85
N GLY A 113 2.82 4.07 15.13
CA GLY A 113 4.14 3.43 15.05
C GLY A 113 4.18 2.17 14.17
N GLN A 114 3.13 1.87 13.40
CA GLN A 114 3.05 0.67 12.58
C GLN A 114 3.66 0.87 11.19
N LEU A 115 3.52 2.06 10.62
CA LEU A 115 4.00 2.37 9.28
C LEU A 115 5.52 2.21 9.18
N ARG A 116 6.01 1.49 8.18
CA ARG A 116 7.45 1.25 7.99
C ARG A 116 8.24 2.54 7.87
N GLY A 117 9.47 2.56 8.43
CA GLY A 117 10.32 3.75 8.46
C GLY A 117 10.67 4.29 7.08
N SER A 118 10.81 3.43 6.06
CA SER A 118 11.06 3.85 4.68
C SER A 118 9.89 4.65 4.08
N LEU A 119 8.65 4.32 4.45
CA LEU A 119 7.46 5.08 4.03
C LEU A 119 7.35 6.41 4.78
N ARG A 120 7.71 6.43 6.07
CA ARG A 120 7.73 7.69 6.84
C ARG A 120 8.73 8.70 6.30
N GLN A 121 9.77 8.24 5.63
CA GLN A 121 10.82 9.07 5.04
C GLN A 121 10.58 9.40 3.55
N ASP A 122 9.59 8.78 2.91
CA ASP A 122 9.26 9.09 1.51
C ASP A 122 8.54 10.45 1.46
N PRO A 123 9.07 11.45 0.72
CA PRO A 123 8.49 12.79 0.67
C PRO A 123 7.09 12.84 0.05
N ARG A 124 6.67 11.78 -0.61
CA ARG A 124 5.31 11.64 -1.18
C ARG A 124 4.30 11.17 -0.14
N VAL A 125 4.73 10.69 1.04
CA VAL A 125 3.84 10.14 2.07
C VAL A 125 3.56 11.19 3.14
N VAL A 126 2.29 11.44 3.39
CA VAL A 126 1.79 12.19 4.54
C VAL A 126 1.28 11.20 5.57
N VAL A 127 1.94 11.13 6.71
CA VAL A 127 1.61 10.16 7.77
C VAL A 127 0.54 10.73 8.70
N LEU A 128 -0.65 10.13 8.70
CA LEU A 128 -1.79 10.49 9.55
C LEU A 128 -2.14 9.33 10.50
N GLU A 129 -1.21 9.03 11.41
CA GLU A 129 -1.44 8.07 12.49
C GLU A 129 -2.29 8.67 13.63
N ARG A 130 -2.84 7.81 14.50
CA ARG A 130 -3.82 8.18 15.54
C ARG A 130 -5.04 8.92 14.95
N THR A 131 -5.37 8.61 13.71
CA THR A 131 -6.43 9.26 12.97
C THR A 131 -7.48 8.22 12.59
N ASN A 132 -8.65 8.29 13.21
CA ASN A 132 -9.79 7.46 12.82
C ASN A 132 -10.40 7.99 11.52
N ILE A 133 -10.99 7.11 10.70
CA ILE A 133 -11.71 7.51 9.49
C ILE A 133 -12.75 8.60 9.75
N SER A 134 -13.42 8.56 10.90
CA SER A 134 -14.40 9.58 11.31
C SER A 134 -13.82 10.98 11.50
N ALA A 135 -12.51 11.11 11.70
CA ALA A 135 -11.81 12.39 11.84
C ALA A 135 -11.26 12.92 10.50
N LEU A 136 -11.34 12.14 9.42
CA LEU A 136 -10.88 12.58 8.11
C LEU A 136 -11.74 13.73 7.58
N THR A 137 -11.07 14.81 7.19
CA THR A 137 -11.67 16.00 6.60
C THR A 137 -10.69 16.66 5.64
N THR A 138 -11.17 17.65 4.88
CA THR A 138 -10.31 18.47 4.01
C THR A 138 -9.24 19.26 4.77
N ALA A 139 -9.35 19.44 6.08
CA ALA A 139 -8.30 20.03 6.90
C ALA A 139 -7.07 19.11 7.04
N LEU A 140 -7.27 17.79 7.08
CA LEU A 140 -6.19 16.78 7.13
C LEU A 140 -5.72 16.37 5.75
N VAL A 141 -6.62 16.36 4.76
CA VAL A 141 -6.35 16.02 3.35
C VAL A 141 -6.82 17.20 2.50
N PRO A 142 -6.00 18.26 2.34
CA PRO A 142 -6.40 19.49 1.66
C PRO A 142 -6.43 19.38 0.13
N GLU A 143 -5.88 18.31 -0.42
CA GLU A 143 -5.82 18.07 -1.87
C GLU A 143 -7.06 17.29 -2.34
N SER A 144 -7.51 17.55 -3.57
CA SER A 144 -8.56 16.74 -4.22
C SER A 144 -8.05 15.32 -4.47
N VAL A 145 -8.82 14.32 -4.03
CA VAL A 145 -8.44 12.90 -4.01
C VAL A 145 -8.86 12.18 -5.28
N ASP A 146 -7.94 11.45 -5.89
CA ASP A 146 -8.16 10.66 -7.11
C ASP A 146 -8.43 9.18 -6.82
N LEU A 147 -7.85 8.64 -5.73
CA LEU A 147 -8.02 7.25 -5.32
C LEU A 147 -8.09 7.13 -3.81
N ILE A 148 -9.07 6.39 -3.33
CA ILE A 148 -9.16 6.01 -1.91
C ILE A 148 -9.01 4.50 -1.80
N THR A 149 -8.11 4.05 -0.92
CA THR A 149 -7.99 2.65 -0.53
C THR A 149 -8.46 2.46 0.91
N VAL A 150 -9.16 1.34 1.21
CA VAL A 150 -9.72 1.06 2.52
C VAL A 150 -9.39 -0.37 2.93
N ASP A 151 -8.62 -0.53 4.02
CA ASP A 151 -8.30 -1.83 4.65
C ASP A 151 -8.48 -1.74 6.17
N LEU A 152 -9.70 -1.67 6.64
CA LEU A 152 -10.03 -1.55 8.07
C LEU A 152 -10.28 -2.92 8.72
N SER A 153 -9.96 -3.02 10.02
CA SER A 153 -10.17 -4.24 10.82
C SER A 153 -11.06 -4.01 12.04
N TYR A 154 -11.89 -2.98 11.99
CA TYR A 154 -12.83 -2.65 13.07
C TYR A 154 -14.18 -2.08 12.56
N LEU A 155 -14.30 -1.89 11.26
CA LEU A 155 -15.45 -1.28 10.61
C LEU A 155 -15.72 -2.01 9.29
N SER A 156 -16.97 -2.17 8.91
CA SER A 156 -17.36 -2.66 7.60
C SER A 156 -17.07 -1.65 6.50
N VAL A 157 -16.96 -2.10 5.27
CA VAL A 157 -16.85 -1.19 4.10
C VAL A 157 -18.12 -0.35 3.98
N ALA A 158 -19.29 -0.94 4.26
CA ALA A 158 -20.57 -0.24 4.21
C ALA A 158 -20.62 0.94 5.19
N GLU A 159 -20.05 0.80 6.38
CA GLU A 159 -20.00 1.88 7.39
C GLU A 159 -18.87 2.89 7.11
N ALA A 160 -17.78 2.44 6.47
CA ALA A 160 -16.65 3.28 6.14
C ALA A 160 -16.94 4.22 4.95
N ALA A 161 -17.58 3.71 3.89
CA ALA A 161 -17.77 4.44 2.64
C ALA A 161 -18.44 5.83 2.80
N PRO A 162 -19.53 6.01 3.58
CA PRO A 162 -20.14 7.33 3.74
C PRO A 162 -19.24 8.33 4.50
N GLN A 163 -18.31 7.86 5.33
CA GLN A 163 -17.41 8.73 6.08
C GLN A 163 -16.36 9.38 5.17
N LEU A 164 -16.05 8.79 4.03
CA LEU A 164 -15.14 9.32 3.02
C LEU A 164 -15.66 10.59 2.34
N ASN A 165 -16.99 10.81 2.34
CA ASN A 165 -17.63 11.98 1.71
C ASN A 165 -17.28 13.32 2.39
N ARG A 166 -16.49 13.31 3.46
CA ARG A 166 -15.94 14.51 4.10
C ARG A 166 -14.67 15.02 3.41
N LEU A 167 -14.10 14.24 2.48
CA LEU A 167 -12.95 14.59 1.67
C LEU A 167 -13.42 15.31 0.39
N ASP A 168 -12.53 16.08 -0.20
CA ASP A 168 -12.71 16.59 -1.56
C ASP A 168 -12.35 15.48 -2.55
N ILE A 169 -13.36 14.79 -3.06
CA ILE A 169 -13.22 13.62 -3.94
C ILE A 169 -13.53 14.04 -5.37
N ARG A 170 -12.57 13.85 -6.28
CA ARG A 170 -12.78 14.15 -7.71
C ARG A 170 -13.89 13.29 -8.29
N ALA A 171 -14.64 13.83 -9.24
CA ALA A 171 -15.69 13.08 -9.96
C ALA A 171 -15.14 11.86 -10.72
N SER A 172 -13.86 11.87 -11.11
CA SER A 172 -13.18 10.73 -11.74
C SER A 172 -12.56 9.74 -10.75
N ALA A 173 -12.69 9.98 -9.44
CA ALA A 173 -12.02 9.21 -8.41
C ALA A 173 -12.46 7.74 -8.39
N ARG A 174 -11.57 6.91 -7.85
CA ARG A 174 -11.79 5.48 -7.64
C ARG A 174 -11.78 5.16 -6.15
N LEU A 175 -12.52 4.12 -5.80
CA LEU A 175 -12.47 3.48 -4.50
C LEU A 175 -11.98 2.05 -4.68
N VAL A 176 -11.05 1.63 -3.84
CA VAL A 176 -10.66 0.23 -3.66
C VAL A 176 -10.82 -0.12 -2.19
N ALA A 177 -11.64 -1.09 -1.87
CA ALA A 177 -11.90 -1.49 -0.50
C ALA A 177 -11.70 -2.99 -0.30
N LEU A 178 -11.07 -3.38 0.83
CA LEU A 178 -10.95 -4.76 1.24
C LEU A 178 -12.18 -5.17 2.06
N ILE A 179 -13.02 -6.00 1.48
CA ILE A 179 -14.18 -6.60 2.14
C ILE A 179 -13.70 -7.74 3.04
N LYS A 180 -13.93 -7.60 4.31
CA LYS A 180 -13.68 -8.63 5.32
C LYS A 180 -15.02 -9.14 5.85
N PRO A 181 -15.50 -10.31 5.41
CA PRO A 181 -16.84 -10.78 5.70
C PRO A 181 -17.21 -10.80 7.18
N MET A 182 -16.25 -11.07 8.05
CA MET A 182 -16.45 -11.02 9.49
C MET A 182 -16.92 -9.63 9.98
N PHE A 183 -16.30 -8.56 9.47
CA PHE A 183 -16.66 -7.18 9.86
C PHE A 183 -17.90 -6.70 9.13
N GLU A 184 -18.10 -7.10 7.87
CA GLU A 184 -19.34 -6.76 7.14
C GLU A 184 -20.60 -7.31 7.80
N LEU A 185 -20.52 -8.48 8.41
CA LEU A 185 -21.65 -9.15 9.04
C LEU A 185 -21.69 -8.98 10.57
N GLY A 186 -20.76 -8.21 11.14
CA GLY A 186 -20.68 -8.00 12.60
C GLY A 186 -20.48 -9.29 13.40
N LEU A 187 -19.73 -10.26 12.85
CA LEU A 187 -19.55 -11.58 13.46
C LEU A 187 -18.32 -11.62 14.37
N PRO A 188 -18.36 -12.41 15.47
CA PRO A 188 -17.20 -12.56 16.36
C PRO A 188 -16.11 -13.46 15.79
N GLY A 189 -16.34 -14.12 14.65
CA GLY A 189 -15.42 -15.06 14.01
C GLY A 189 -15.64 -15.15 12.52
N LEU A 190 -14.87 -16.05 11.86
CA LEU A 190 -14.98 -16.25 10.42
C LEU A 190 -16.37 -16.79 10.06
N PRO A 191 -17.06 -16.20 9.07
CA PRO A 191 -18.35 -16.71 8.61
C PRO A 191 -18.17 -18.04 7.85
N ALA A 192 -19.23 -18.82 7.81
CA ALA A 192 -19.33 -19.97 6.92
C ALA A 192 -19.41 -19.50 5.45
N ASP A 193 -19.03 -20.38 4.52
CA ASP A 193 -18.91 -20.03 3.10
C ASP A 193 -20.23 -19.56 2.47
N ASP A 194 -21.36 -20.05 2.92
CA ASP A 194 -22.72 -19.67 2.48
C ASP A 194 -23.10 -18.21 2.85
N ARG A 195 -22.39 -17.62 3.83
CA ARG A 195 -22.60 -16.22 4.25
C ARG A 195 -21.70 -15.21 3.52
N LEU A 196 -20.78 -15.68 2.68
CA LEU A 196 -19.83 -14.79 1.99
C LEU A 196 -20.53 -13.85 1.00
N ALA A 197 -21.58 -14.33 0.33
CA ALA A 197 -22.39 -13.53 -0.58
C ALA A 197 -23.10 -12.38 0.16
N ASP A 198 -23.66 -12.64 1.34
CA ASP A 198 -24.31 -11.61 2.17
C ASP A 198 -23.34 -10.48 2.51
N ALA A 199 -22.09 -10.81 2.85
CA ALA A 199 -21.06 -9.82 3.16
C ALA A 199 -20.70 -8.95 1.96
N ILE A 200 -20.58 -9.55 0.78
CA ILE A 200 -20.31 -8.83 -0.46
C ILE A 200 -21.48 -7.89 -0.78
N ASP A 201 -22.71 -8.39 -0.72
CA ASP A 201 -23.91 -7.60 -0.98
C ASP A 201 -24.07 -6.44 0.00
N HIS A 202 -23.71 -6.65 1.28
CA HIS A 202 -23.73 -5.58 2.29
C HIS A 202 -22.72 -4.49 1.94
N ALA A 203 -21.47 -4.84 1.62
CA ALA A 203 -20.43 -3.90 1.23
C ALA A 203 -20.81 -3.13 -0.04
N VAL A 204 -21.31 -3.83 -1.07
CA VAL A 204 -21.72 -3.24 -2.35
C VAL A 204 -22.85 -2.22 -2.13
N ARG A 205 -23.90 -2.56 -1.37
CA ARG A 205 -24.98 -1.61 -1.05
C ARG A 205 -24.46 -0.38 -0.33
N GLY A 206 -23.63 -0.54 0.71
CA GLY A 206 -23.10 0.60 1.45
C GLY A 206 -22.22 1.53 0.59
N VAL A 207 -21.46 0.99 -0.34
CA VAL A 207 -20.65 1.76 -1.29
C VAL A 207 -21.54 2.54 -2.26
N VAL A 208 -22.61 1.92 -2.80
CA VAL A 208 -23.56 2.57 -3.69
C VAL A 208 -24.34 3.67 -2.96
N ASP A 209 -24.82 3.41 -1.75
CA ASP A 209 -25.53 4.39 -0.91
C ASP A 209 -24.64 5.58 -0.55
N ALA A 210 -23.33 5.39 -0.48
CA ALA A 210 -22.33 6.44 -0.27
C ALA A 210 -22.02 7.27 -1.55
N GLY A 211 -22.66 6.97 -2.68
CA GLY A 211 -22.52 7.71 -3.94
C GLY A 211 -21.42 7.21 -4.86
N TRP A 212 -20.95 5.98 -4.66
CA TRP A 212 -20.06 5.31 -5.59
C TRP A 212 -20.87 4.47 -6.59
N ARG A 213 -20.35 4.28 -7.80
CA ARG A 213 -21.05 3.60 -8.91
C ARG A 213 -20.21 2.47 -9.48
N ASP A 214 -20.87 1.61 -10.24
CA ASP A 214 -20.27 0.49 -10.97
C ASP A 214 -19.38 -0.37 -10.05
N PRO A 215 -19.87 -0.85 -8.89
CA PRO A 215 -19.06 -1.67 -8.01
C PRO A 215 -18.77 -3.01 -8.68
N GLU A 216 -17.49 -3.33 -8.77
CA GLU A 216 -16.97 -4.62 -9.20
C GLU A 216 -16.16 -5.23 -8.06
N TRP A 217 -16.10 -6.53 -7.97
CA TRP A 217 -15.30 -7.17 -6.93
C TRP A 217 -14.60 -8.43 -7.43
N MET A 218 -13.58 -8.84 -6.70
CA MET A 218 -12.84 -10.09 -6.91
C MET A 218 -12.47 -10.71 -5.58
N ARG A 219 -12.30 -12.03 -5.55
CA ARG A 219 -11.71 -12.69 -4.38
C ARG A 219 -10.25 -12.25 -4.23
N SER A 220 -9.84 -11.95 -3.00
CA SER A 220 -8.45 -11.61 -2.72
C SER A 220 -7.52 -12.78 -3.08
N PRO A 221 -6.42 -12.55 -3.81
CA PRO A 221 -5.47 -13.62 -4.15
C PRO A 221 -4.70 -14.11 -2.92
N ILE A 222 -4.79 -13.39 -1.81
CA ILE A 222 -4.11 -13.70 -0.56
C ILE A 222 -5.17 -13.72 0.55
N ALA A 223 -5.27 -14.83 1.24
CA ALA A 223 -6.16 -14.95 2.39
C ALA A 223 -5.83 -13.91 3.48
N GLY A 224 -6.79 -13.51 4.25
CA GLY A 224 -6.65 -12.66 5.42
C GLY A 224 -5.94 -13.33 6.60
N GLY A 225 -5.96 -12.69 7.75
CA GLY A 225 -5.47 -13.29 9.00
C GLY A 225 -6.20 -14.61 9.30
N ARG A 226 -5.49 -15.58 9.86
CA ARG A 226 -6.06 -16.92 10.22
C ARG A 226 -6.72 -17.65 9.03
N GLY A 227 -6.30 -17.36 7.80
CA GLY A 227 -6.87 -17.99 6.60
C GLY A 227 -8.21 -17.42 6.14
N ALA A 228 -8.64 -16.26 6.66
CA ALA A 228 -9.90 -15.63 6.31
C ALA A 228 -10.04 -15.39 4.80
N THR A 229 -11.19 -15.75 4.24
CA THR A 229 -11.57 -15.34 2.89
C THR A 229 -11.89 -13.85 2.91
N GLU A 230 -11.30 -13.11 1.96
CA GLU A 230 -11.49 -11.68 1.79
C GLU A 230 -11.75 -11.37 0.32
N PHE A 231 -12.41 -10.23 0.06
CA PHE A 231 -12.67 -9.78 -1.30
C PHE A 231 -12.18 -8.35 -1.47
N LEU A 232 -11.89 -7.97 -2.69
CA LEU A 232 -11.45 -6.65 -3.08
C LEU A 232 -12.52 -6.03 -3.96
N LEU A 233 -13.06 -4.91 -3.55
CA LEU A 233 -14.07 -4.13 -4.26
C LEU A 233 -13.40 -2.95 -4.92
N HIS A 234 -13.81 -2.63 -6.15
CA HIS A 234 -13.50 -1.42 -6.89
C HIS A 234 -14.80 -0.71 -7.25
N ALA A 235 -14.83 0.62 -7.13
CA ALA A 235 -15.96 1.43 -7.58
C ALA A 235 -15.47 2.79 -8.10
N ARG A 236 -16.35 3.51 -8.80
CA ARG A 236 -16.09 4.83 -9.38
C ARG A 236 -16.90 5.89 -8.64
N ARG A 237 -16.37 7.10 -8.54
CA ARG A 237 -17.17 8.23 -8.09
C ARG A 237 -18.21 8.55 -9.16
N GLY A 238 -19.45 8.85 -8.76
CA GLY A 238 -20.56 9.13 -9.65
C GLY A 238 -20.88 10.61 -9.78
#